data_92a47e832be1490af3d1d14e297fcc8c
#
_entry.id   92a47e832be1490af3d1d14e297fcc8c
#
_cell.length_a   1.000
_cell.length_b   1.000
_cell.length_c   1.000
_cell.angle_alpha   90.00
_cell.angle_beta   90.00
_cell.angle_gamma   90.00
#
_symmetry.space_group_name_H-M   'P 1'
#
loop_
_entity.id
_entity.type
_entity.pdbx_description
1 polymer ?
#
loop_
_entity_poly.entity_id
_entity_poly.type
_entity_poly.pdbx_seq_one_letter_code
_entity_poly.pdbx_strand_id
1 'polypeptide(L)'
;MNRAVDAGILDLARAGRLGAVSCMSLGPSFPEHAAALREMDVDAGLHFDLTEGVGGQEPAVALKTLIGWAYTGRLVPSWVNGHLERQLDAFERIYDAAPAYLDGHQHVHQLPGVLPRVIEIMQRRYGARMPWLRCTLPRSQPGVGLANVFKAQVIGALGGHALRRAVRRHGWRSNERFLGVYGLSGGAEHYAQLLGRWFDAAQDGDLMMCHPAHAVAPGEGDALMQQRAAEFEVLSSEDMPRWLSASGLWVERLSRIMPLPAP
;
A
#
# COMPACT_ATOMS: atom_id res chain seq x y z
N MET A 1 11.87 3.67 2.52
CA MET A 1 11.99 2.99 3.83
C MET A 1 13.46 2.76 4.17
N ASN A 2 14.07 1.70 3.71
CA ASN A 2 15.52 1.48 3.78
C ASN A 2 15.99 0.82 2.47
N ARG A 3 17.30 0.80 2.23
CA ARG A 3 17.87 0.32 0.96
C ARG A 3 17.53 -1.14 0.64
N ALA A 4 17.43 -2.01 1.64
CA ALA A 4 17.11 -3.43 1.42
C ALA A 4 15.65 -3.63 0.97
N VAL A 5 14.72 -2.86 1.54
CA VAL A 5 13.32 -2.83 1.10
C VAL A 5 13.22 -2.30 -0.33
N ASP A 6 13.85 -1.16 -0.60
CA ASP A 6 13.76 -0.51 -1.90
C ASP A 6 14.39 -1.37 -3.00
N ALA A 7 15.57 -1.98 -2.76
CA ALA A 7 16.23 -2.88 -3.70
C ALA A 7 15.37 -4.12 -4.01
N GLY A 8 14.84 -4.78 -2.97
CA GLY A 8 13.96 -5.94 -3.16
C GLY A 8 12.70 -5.62 -3.96
N ILE A 9 12.08 -4.45 -3.69
CA ILE A 9 10.91 -3.98 -4.45
C ILE A 9 11.29 -3.72 -5.92
N LEU A 10 12.42 -3.07 -6.19
CA LEU A 10 12.86 -2.80 -7.56
C LEU A 10 13.14 -4.08 -8.34
N ASP A 11 13.75 -5.10 -7.72
CA ASP A 11 13.99 -6.37 -8.38
C ASP A 11 12.70 -7.12 -8.71
N LEU A 12 11.72 -7.12 -7.79
CA LEU A 12 10.40 -7.70 -8.06
C LEU A 12 9.63 -6.92 -9.14
N ALA A 13 9.75 -5.59 -9.16
CA ALA A 13 9.13 -4.76 -10.19
C ALA A 13 9.74 -5.05 -11.58
N ARG A 14 11.08 -5.15 -11.69
CA ARG A 14 11.78 -5.56 -12.94
C ARG A 14 11.33 -6.94 -13.41
N ALA A 15 11.11 -7.86 -12.49
CA ALA A 15 10.64 -9.21 -12.79
C ALA A 15 9.13 -9.28 -13.10
N GLY A 16 8.40 -8.15 -13.13
CA GLY A 16 6.95 -8.11 -13.37
C GLY A 16 6.11 -8.77 -12.28
N ARG A 17 6.62 -8.77 -11.04
CA ARG A 17 5.95 -9.37 -9.88
C ARG A 17 5.05 -8.38 -9.15
N LEU A 18 5.15 -7.09 -9.44
CA LEU A 18 4.40 -6.02 -8.79
C LEU A 18 3.66 -5.17 -9.83
N GLY A 19 2.39 -4.88 -9.60
CA GLY A 19 1.62 -3.92 -10.39
C GLY A 19 1.60 -2.51 -9.78
N ALA A 20 1.94 -2.38 -8.48
CA ALA A 20 1.98 -1.11 -7.77
C ALA A 20 3.06 -1.09 -6.67
N VAL A 21 3.64 0.08 -6.42
CA VAL A 21 4.66 0.32 -5.39
C VAL A 21 4.29 1.53 -4.56
N SER A 22 4.14 1.33 -3.24
CA SER A 22 3.82 2.41 -2.27
C SER A 22 5.09 3.04 -1.73
N CYS A 23 5.28 4.34 -1.98
CA CYS A 23 6.50 5.08 -1.67
C CYS A 23 6.32 5.98 -0.45
N MET A 24 7.17 5.82 0.56
CA MET A 24 7.35 6.79 1.64
C MET A 24 8.25 7.93 1.15
N SER A 25 7.66 9.00 0.64
CA SER A 25 8.35 10.08 -0.09
C SER A 25 9.37 10.86 0.74
N LEU A 26 9.24 10.87 2.06
CA LEU A 26 10.20 11.47 3.00
C LEU A 26 11.28 10.46 3.46
N GLY A 27 11.22 9.21 2.98
CA GLY A 27 12.20 8.19 3.29
C GLY A 27 13.58 8.52 2.71
N PRO A 28 14.67 8.29 3.47
CA PRO A 28 16.02 8.71 3.06
C PRO A 28 16.50 8.04 1.78
N SER A 29 16.01 6.83 1.45
CA SER A 29 16.40 6.09 0.26
C SER A 29 15.50 6.37 -0.96
N PHE A 30 14.36 7.04 -0.81
CA PHE A 30 13.45 7.32 -1.92
C PHE A 30 14.12 8.14 -3.06
N PRO A 31 14.90 9.20 -2.80
CA PRO A 31 15.58 9.95 -3.85
C PRO A 31 16.56 9.09 -4.67
N GLU A 32 17.20 8.09 -4.03
CA GLU A 32 18.17 7.22 -4.71
C GLU A 32 17.50 6.28 -5.72
N HIS A 33 16.23 5.90 -5.49
CA HIS A 33 15.53 4.85 -6.23
C HIS A 33 14.38 5.35 -7.11
N ALA A 34 13.95 6.60 -6.95
CA ALA A 34 12.80 7.15 -7.67
C ALA A 34 12.97 7.13 -9.20
N ALA A 35 14.19 7.46 -9.69
CA ALA A 35 14.47 7.41 -11.13
C ALA A 35 14.34 6.00 -11.70
N ALA A 36 14.91 5.00 -11.01
CA ALA A 36 14.79 3.61 -11.43
C ALA A 36 13.33 3.13 -11.40
N LEU A 37 12.55 3.54 -10.39
CA LEU A 37 11.13 3.18 -10.29
C LEU A 37 10.30 3.77 -11.44
N ARG A 38 10.63 4.96 -11.94
CA ARG A 38 9.92 5.57 -13.10
C ARG A 38 10.03 4.75 -14.39
N GLU A 39 11.14 4.04 -14.56
CA GLU A 39 11.39 3.20 -15.75
C GLU A 39 10.64 1.86 -15.69
N MET A 40 9.94 1.58 -14.58
CA MET A 40 9.27 0.31 -14.37
C MET A 40 7.79 0.35 -14.72
N ASP A 41 7.25 -0.77 -15.18
CA ASP A 41 5.84 -0.92 -15.51
C ASP A 41 4.99 -1.17 -14.25
N VAL A 42 4.98 -0.19 -13.35
CA VAL A 42 4.22 -0.22 -12.09
C VAL A 42 3.50 1.10 -11.83
N ASP A 43 2.43 1.06 -11.06
CA ASP A 43 1.84 2.25 -10.48
C ASP A 43 2.67 2.68 -9.25
N ALA A 44 3.38 3.80 -9.32
CA ALA A 44 4.02 4.38 -8.14
C ALA A 44 3.05 5.29 -7.39
N GLY A 45 2.83 5.04 -6.11
CA GLY A 45 1.87 5.77 -5.28
C GLY A 45 2.47 6.34 -4.01
N LEU A 46 1.82 7.35 -3.45
CA LEU A 46 2.20 7.87 -2.15
C LEU A 46 1.72 6.95 -1.04
N HIS A 47 2.65 6.43 -0.23
CA HIS A 47 2.38 5.74 1.03
C HIS A 47 2.30 6.75 2.17
N PHE A 48 1.12 7.32 2.38
CA PHE A 48 0.90 8.38 3.35
C PHE A 48 1.16 7.90 4.78
N ASP A 49 2.11 8.53 5.46
CA ASP A 49 2.54 8.19 6.82
C ASP A 49 2.14 9.26 7.84
N LEU A 50 1.59 8.80 8.98
CA LEU A 50 1.30 9.59 10.18
C LEU A 50 1.85 8.93 11.45
N THR A 51 2.52 7.79 11.34
CA THR A 51 2.86 6.94 12.49
C THR A 51 4.34 6.61 12.64
N GLU A 52 5.12 6.63 11.54
CA GLU A 52 6.54 6.28 11.61
C GLU A 52 7.47 7.50 11.78
N GLY A 53 6.96 8.71 11.52
CA GLY A 53 7.78 9.92 11.58
C GLY A 53 8.94 9.93 10.59
N VAL A 54 8.75 9.31 9.43
CA VAL A 54 9.77 9.22 8.38
C VAL A 54 10.17 10.62 7.92
N GLY A 55 11.47 10.88 7.87
CA GLY A 55 12.02 12.21 7.53
C GLY A 55 12.36 13.08 8.75
N GLY A 56 12.19 12.56 9.97
CA GLY A 56 12.76 13.16 11.21
C GLY A 56 12.16 14.51 11.64
N GLN A 57 11.00 14.91 11.11
CA GLN A 57 10.47 16.25 11.34
C GLN A 57 9.47 16.37 12.49
N GLU A 58 8.91 15.26 12.99
CA GLU A 58 7.98 15.25 14.12
C GLU A 58 8.03 13.88 14.83
N PRO A 59 7.69 13.81 16.13
CA PRO A 59 7.63 12.53 16.82
C PRO A 59 6.55 11.62 16.20
N ALA A 60 6.89 10.36 16.01
CA ALA A 60 5.95 9.33 15.56
C ALA A 60 4.76 9.25 16.52
N VAL A 61 3.55 9.14 15.96
CA VAL A 61 2.31 8.95 16.73
C VAL A 61 1.93 7.47 16.67
N ALA A 62 1.91 6.80 17.83
CA ALA A 62 1.52 5.40 17.88
C ALA A 62 0.15 5.17 17.22
N LEU A 63 0.00 4.13 16.40
CA LEU A 63 -1.24 3.83 15.66
C LEU A 63 -2.49 3.82 16.56
N LYS A 64 -2.40 3.21 17.74
CA LYS A 64 -3.52 3.16 18.70
C LYS A 64 -3.98 4.55 19.15
N THR A 65 -3.02 5.46 19.37
CA THR A 65 -3.30 6.85 19.71
C THR A 65 -3.97 7.58 18.55
N LEU A 66 -3.43 7.41 17.34
CA LEU A 66 -3.98 8.01 16.13
C LEU A 66 -5.42 7.54 15.87
N ILE A 67 -5.70 6.25 16.00
CA ILE A 67 -7.07 5.69 15.92
C ILE A 67 -7.96 6.33 16.99
N GLY A 68 -7.50 6.39 18.23
CA GLY A 68 -8.24 7.04 19.31
C GLY A 68 -8.60 8.49 18.99
N TRP A 69 -7.64 9.28 18.49
CA TRP A 69 -7.92 10.67 18.08
C TRP A 69 -8.89 10.75 16.91
N ALA A 70 -8.76 9.86 15.93
CA ALA A 70 -9.62 9.81 14.77
C ALA A 70 -11.10 9.58 15.15
N TYR A 71 -11.36 8.62 16.04
CA TYR A 71 -12.72 8.26 16.44
C TYR A 71 -13.32 9.15 17.56
N THR A 72 -12.49 9.92 18.26
CA THR A 72 -12.96 10.87 19.30
C THR A 72 -13.00 12.33 18.82
N GLY A 73 -12.72 12.58 17.53
CA GLY A 73 -12.72 13.93 16.96
C GLY A 73 -11.55 14.81 17.43
N ARG A 74 -10.48 14.22 17.95
CA ARG A 74 -9.30 14.95 18.46
C ARG A 74 -8.23 15.19 17.41
N LEU A 75 -8.36 14.65 16.19
CA LEU A 75 -7.44 14.93 15.10
C LEU A 75 -7.57 16.41 14.69
N VAL A 76 -6.44 17.09 14.68
CA VAL A 76 -6.35 18.49 14.23
C VAL A 76 -6.25 18.50 12.70
N PRO A 77 -7.22 19.08 11.98
CA PRO A 77 -7.23 19.03 10.50
C PRO A 77 -5.98 19.64 9.86
N SER A 78 -5.45 20.74 10.39
CA SER A 78 -4.23 21.38 9.86
C SER A 78 -3.00 20.52 10.03
N TRP A 79 -2.92 19.69 11.07
CA TRP A 79 -1.84 18.73 11.27
C TRP A 79 -1.88 17.65 10.18
N VAL A 80 -3.05 17.04 9.92
CA VAL A 80 -3.22 16.06 8.84
C VAL A 80 -2.89 16.67 7.48
N ASN A 81 -3.40 17.89 7.22
CA ASN A 81 -3.15 18.60 5.96
C ASN A 81 -1.66 18.86 5.75
N GLY A 82 -0.97 19.37 6.76
CA GLY A 82 0.47 19.66 6.68
C GLY A 82 1.32 18.43 6.40
N HIS A 83 0.98 17.29 7.02
CA HIS A 83 1.65 16.00 6.73
C HIS A 83 1.41 15.53 5.30
N LEU A 84 0.16 15.56 4.84
CA LEU A 84 -0.18 15.09 3.49
C LEU A 84 0.44 15.96 2.40
N GLU A 85 0.31 17.28 2.51
CA GLU A 85 0.87 18.22 1.54
C GLU A 85 2.39 18.06 1.43
N ARG A 86 3.10 18.04 2.55
CA ARG A 86 4.56 17.86 2.58
C ARG A 86 5.00 16.55 1.92
N GLN A 87 4.27 15.46 2.15
CA GLN A 87 4.58 14.16 1.55
C GLN A 87 4.26 14.12 0.06
N LEU A 88 3.18 14.76 -0.38
CA LEU A 88 2.86 14.92 -1.80
C LEU A 88 3.89 15.80 -2.51
N ASP A 89 4.27 16.95 -1.93
CA ASP A 89 5.30 17.84 -2.48
C ASP A 89 6.66 17.13 -2.63
N ALA A 90 7.03 16.33 -1.63
CA ALA A 90 8.25 15.53 -1.69
C ALA A 90 8.17 14.44 -2.77
N PHE A 91 7.03 13.75 -2.87
CA PHE A 91 6.80 12.74 -3.90
C PHE A 91 6.93 13.35 -5.29
N GLU A 92 6.18 14.39 -5.58
CA GLU A 92 6.16 15.03 -6.90
C GLU A 92 7.52 15.60 -7.28
N ARG A 93 8.21 16.25 -6.35
CA ARG A 93 9.54 16.82 -6.59
C ARG A 93 10.59 15.74 -6.90
N ILE A 94 10.56 14.61 -6.19
CA ILE A 94 11.57 13.55 -6.31
C ILE A 94 11.23 12.59 -7.45
N TYR A 95 9.96 12.20 -7.56
CA TYR A 95 9.47 11.29 -8.59
C TYR A 95 9.22 11.98 -9.93
N ASP A 96 9.16 13.32 -9.95
CA ASP A 96 8.92 14.15 -11.14
C ASP A 96 7.59 13.85 -11.87
N ALA A 97 6.58 13.41 -11.11
CA ALA A 97 5.22 13.16 -11.59
C ALA A 97 4.25 13.08 -10.40
N ALA A 98 2.95 13.23 -10.68
CA ALA A 98 1.91 12.95 -9.71
C ALA A 98 1.90 11.45 -9.33
N PRO A 99 1.54 11.10 -8.09
CA PRO A 99 1.37 9.70 -7.73
C PRO A 99 0.22 9.06 -8.53
N ALA A 100 0.42 7.82 -9.00
CA ALA A 100 -0.64 7.06 -9.66
C ALA A 100 -1.79 6.73 -8.69
N TYR A 101 -1.46 6.59 -7.40
CA TYR A 101 -2.44 6.35 -6.33
C TYR A 101 -1.98 6.90 -4.98
N LEU A 102 -2.91 6.90 -4.03
CA LEU A 102 -2.62 7.14 -2.63
C LEU A 102 -3.13 5.99 -1.78
N ASP A 103 -2.28 5.53 -0.89
CA ASP A 103 -2.65 4.66 0.21
C ASP A 103 -2.08 5.20 1.53
N GLY A 104 -2.09 4.44 2.61
CA GLY A 104 -1.52 4.88 3.88
C GLY A 104 -0.81 3.77 4.61
N HIS A 105 0.30 4.13 5.22
CA HIS A 105 0.99 3.26 6.17
C HIS A 105 0.03 2.88 7.28
N GLN A 106 0.00 1.61 7.68
CA GLN A 106 -0.98 1.10 8.65
C GLN A 106 -2.44 1.50 8.33
N HIS A 107 -2.73 1.76 7.04
CA HIS A 107 -4.06 2.11 6.52
C HIS A 107 -4.64 3.44 7.05
N VAL A 108 -3.80 4.36 7.52
CA VAL A 108 -4.22 5.63 8.17
C VAL A 108 -5.06 6.54 7.25
N HIS A 109 -4.87 6.48 5.94
CA HIS A 109 -5.55 7.32 4.95
C HIS A 109 -7.08 7.22 4.97
N GLN A 110 -7.64 6.12 5.48
CA GLN A 110 -9.08 5.86 5.52
C GLN A 110 -9.74 6.17 6.87
N LEU A 111 -8.94 6.53 7.91
CA LEU A 111 -9.47 6.82 9.24
C LEU A 111 -10.40 8.04 9.25
N PRO A 112 -11.41 8.08 10.15
CA PRO A 112 -12.22 9.26 10.38
C PRO A 112 -11.34 10.49 10.69
N GLY A 113 -11.67 11.64 10.11
CA GLY A 113 -10.86 12.87 10.25
C GLY A 113 -9.64 12.93 9.32
N VAL A 114 -9.07 11.79 8.90
CA VAL A 114 -8.01 11.72 7.88
C VAL A 114 -8.61 11.67 6.47
N LEU A 115 -9.52 10.73 6.22
CA LEU A 115 -10.13 10.54 4.89
C LEU A 115 -10.73 11.83 4.29
N PRO A 116 -11.48 12.67 5.03
CA PRO A 116 -11.98 13.93 4.48
C PRO A 116 -10.85 14.87 4.01
N ARG A 117 -9.73 14.89 4.70
CA ARG A 117 -8.57 15.71 4.32
C ARG A 117 -7.87 15.18 3.08
N VAL A 118 -7.71 13.85 3.02
CA VAL A 118 -7.19 13.17 1.81
C VAL A 118 -8.06 13.54 0.60
N ILE A 119 -9.37 13.39 0.70
CA ILE A 119 -10.33 13.73 -0.37
C ILE A 119 -10.17 15.17 -0.82
N GLU A 120 -10.21 16.12 0.10
CA GLU A 120 -10.14 17.56 -0.18
C GLU A 120 -8.82 17.94 -0.87
N ILE A 121 -7.69 17.48 -0.33
CA ILE A 121 -6.36 17.83 -0.85
C ILE A 121 -6.15 17.19 -2.23
N MET A 122 -6.44 15.91 -2.36
CA MET A 122 -6.27 15.19 -3.62
C MET A 122 -7.16 15.77 -4.72
N GLN A 123 -8.42 16.09 -4.40
CA GLN A 123 -9.32 16.72 -5.37
C GLN A 123 -8.85 18.11 -5.79
N ARG A 124 -8.37 18.92 -4.85
CA ARG A 124 -7.82 20.25 -5.12
C ARG A 124 -6.57 20.19 -6.02
N ARG A 125 -5.66 19.21 -5.77
CA ARG A 125 -4.39 19.09 -6.51
C ARG A 125 -4.56 18.47 -7.89
N TYR A 126 -5.38 17.45 -8.02
CA TYR A 126 -5.41 16.62 -9.22
C TYR A 126 -6.71 16.72 -10.03
N GLY A 127 -7.81 17.21 -9.42
CA GLY A 127 -9.07 17.45 -10.13
C GLY A 127 -9.54 16.22 -10.91
N ALA A 128 -9.70 16.36 -12.22
CA ALA A 128 -10.14 15.27 -13.10
C ALA A 128 -9.11 14.14 -13.25
N ARG A 129 -7.83 14.40 -12.95
CA ARG A 129 -6.75 13.39 -12.99
C ARG A 129 -6.51 12.73 -11.62
N MET A 130 -7.57 12.57 -10.85
CA MET A 130 -7.51 12.00 -9.50
C MET A 130 -6.78 10.65 -9.48
N PRO A 131 -5.67 10.53 -8.71
CA PRO A 131 -5.04 9.24 -8.43
C PRO A 131 -6.05 8.25 -7.83
N TRP A 132 -5.90 6.95 -8.09
CA TRP A 132 -6.77 5.99 -7.45
C TRP A 132 -6.46 5.86 -5.94
N LEU A 133 -7.46 5.47 -5.16
CA LEU A 133 -7.33 5.33 -3.70
C LEU A 133 -7.42 3.85 -3.31
N ARG A 134 -6.48 3.37 -2.48
CA ARG A 134 -6.52 2.01 -1.96
C ARG A 134 -7.68 1.83 -0.99
N CYS A 135 -8.59 0.91 -1.30
CA CYS A 135 -9.67 0.50 -0.41
C CYS A 135 -9.30 -0.83 0.28
N THR A 136 -9.42 -0.90 1.61
CA THR A 136 -9.04 -2.09 2.38
C THR A 136 -10.22 -3.01 2.71
N LEU A 137 -11.34 -2.89 2.03
CA LEU A 137 -12.44 -3.83 2.20
C LEU A 137 -12.01 -5.24 1.77
N PRO A 138 -11.96 -6.21 2.70
CA PRO A 138 -11.40 -7.52 2.39
C PRO A 138 -12.27 -8.30 1.41
N ARG A 139 -11.63 -9.17 0.63
CA ARG A 139 -12.30 -10.28 -0.04
C ARG A 139 -12.55 -11.39 0.96
N SER A 140 -13.56 -12.22 0.72
CA SER A 140 -13.69 -13.49 1.44
C SER A 140 -12.47 -14.36 1.15
N GLN A 141 -11.81 -14.85 2.18
CA GLN A 141 -10.52 -15.53 2.10
C GLN A 141 -10.60 -16.86 2.88
N PRO A 142 -11.28 -17.89 2.34
CA PRO A 142 -11.35 -19.18 3.01
C PRO A 142 -9.95 -19.83 3.12
N GLY A 143 -9.64 -20.42 4.27
CA GLY A 143 -8.39 -21.14 4.48
C GLY A 143 -7.17 -20.31 4.92
N VAL A 144 -7.27 -18.98 5.03
CA VAL A 144 -6.15 -18.13 5.54
C VAL A 144 -6.07 -18.06 7.07
N GLY A 145 -6.94 -18.74 7.78
CA GLY A 145 -7.02 -18.74 9.25
C GLY A 145 -7.90 -17.63 9.82
N LEU A 146 -8.64 -17.96 10.88
CA LEU A 146 -9.64 -17.05 11.47
C LEU A 146 -9.04 -15.74 11.99
N ALA A 147 -7.83 -15.77 12.56
CA ALA A 147 -7.15 -14.58 13.05
C ALA A 147 -6.84 -13.58 11.93
N ASN A 148 -6.39 -14.06 10.78
CA ASN A 148 -6.09 -13.22 9.59
C ASN A 148 -7.38 -12.66 8.99
N VAL A 149 -8.45 -13.46 8.91
CA VAL A 149 -9.76 -13.02 8.46
C VAL A 149 -10.28 -11.91 9.39
N PHE A 150 -10.23 -12.12 10.71
CA PHE A 150 -10.66 -11.14 11.69
C PHE A 150 -9.84 -9.83 11.58
N LYS A 151 -8.51 -9.93 11.47
CA LYS A 151 -7.62 -8.78 11.26
C LYS A 151 -8.02 -7.98 10.00
N ALA A 152 -8.26 -8.67 8.88
CA ALA A 152 -8.69 -8.04 7.64
C ALA A 152 -10.05 -7.31 7.78
N GLN A 153 -11.01 -7.93 8.48
CA GLN A 153 -12.31 -7.31 8.76
C GLN A 153 -12.18 -6.05 9.64
N VAL A 154 -11.34 -6.10 10.67
CA VAL A 154 -11.06 -4.93 11.52
C VAL A 154 -10.47 -3.80 10.70
N ILE A 155 -9.46 -4.08 9.85
CA ILE A 155 -8.85 -3.08 8.98
C ILE A 155 -9.90 -2.45 8.05
N GLY A 156 -10.75 -3.27 7.42
CA GLY A 156 -11.84 -2.79 6.56
C GLY A 156 -12.86 -1.94 7.31
N ALA A 157 -13.19 -2.30 8.54
CA ALA A 157 -14.13 -1.57 9.39
C ALA A 157 -13.59 -0.21 9.86
N LEU A 158 -12.25 -0.08 9.98
CA LEU A 158 -11.59 1.16 10.41
C LEU A 158 -11.59 2.28 9.35
N GLY A 159 -12.55 2.29 8.41
CA GLY A 159 -12.75 3.38 7.45
C GLY A 159 -12.91 2.93 6.00
N GLY A 160 -12.64 1.65 5.66
CA GLY A 160 -12.75 1.14 4.30
C GLY A 160 -14.15 1.31 3.69
N HIS A 161 -15.21 1.15 4.48
CA HIS A 161 -16.58 1.40 4.02
C HIS A 161 -16.84 2.87 3.69
N ALA A 162 -16.29 3.79 4.51
CA ALA A 162 -16.40 5.24 4.26
C ALA A 162 -15.65 5.63 3.00
N LEU A 163 -14.43 5.12 2.82
CA LEU A 163 -13.62 5.34 1.62
C LEU A 163 -14.34 4.79 0.37
N ARG A 164 -14.83 3.56 0.39
CA ARG A 164 -15.58 2.97 -0.73
C ARG A 164 -16.81 3.80 -1.10
N ARG A 165 -17.54 4.31 -0.11
CA ARG A 165 -18.68 5.20 -0.35
C ARG A 165 -18.26 6.51 -1.01
N ALA A 166 -17.16 7.11 -0.55
CA ALA A 166 -16.62 8.34 -1.11
C ALA A 166 -16.18 8.12 -2.57
N VAL A 167 -15.41 7.08 -2.84
CA VAL A 167 -14.97 6.70 -4.19
C VAL A 167 -16.16 6.56 -5.14
N ARG A 168 -17.19 5.81 -4.75
CA ARG A 168 -18.40 5.63 -5.57
C ARG A 168 -19.16 6.94 -5.80
N ARG A 169 -19.29 7.76 -4.76
CA ARG A 169 -20.01 9.04 -4.83
C ARG A 169 -19.36 10.02 -5.81
N HIS A 170 -18.05 10.02 -5.88
CA HIS A 170 -17.29 10.93 -6.72
C HIS A 170 -16.91 10.34 -8.09
N GLY A 171 -17.23 9.07 -8.35
CA GLY A 171 -16.82 8.39 -9.58
C GLY A 171 -15.32 8.16 -9.69
N TRP A 172 -14.61 8.10 -8.56
CA TRP A 172 -13.16 7.88 -8.53
C TRP A 172 -12.80 6.42 -8.66
N ARG A 173 -11.52 6.15 -8.89
CA ARG A 173 -10.97 4.80 -9.05
C ARG A 173 -10.47 4.24 -7.72
N SER A 174 -10.61 2.94 -7.54
CA SER A 174 -10.12 2.19 -6.37
C SER A 174 -10.09 0.70 -6.73
N ASN A 175 -9.23 -0.07 -6.09
CA ASN A 175 -9.27 -1.53 -6.19
C ASN A 175 -10.61 -2.10 -5.73
N GLU A 176 -11.00 -3.27 -6.26
CA GLU A 176 -12.27 -3.91 -5.91
C GLU A 176 -12.28 -4.46 -4.49
N ARG A 177 -11.33 -5.30 -4.13
CA ARG A 177 -11.16 -5.87 -2.79
C ARG A 177 -9.69 -5.90 -2.39
N PHE A 178 -9.45 -6.25 -1.15
CA PHE A 178 -8.13 -6.23 -0.53
C PHE A 178 -7.76 -7.60 0.04
N LEU A 179 -6.55 -8.06 -0.30
CA LEU A 179 -5.95 -9.32 0.08
C LEU A 179 -4.55 -9.07 0.70
N GLY A 180 -3.91 -10.12 1.21
CA GLY A 180 -2.55 -10.00 1.73
C GLY A 180 -2.46 -9.62 3.21
N VAL A 181 -3.58 -9.64 3.97
CA VAL A 181 -3.57 -9.34 5.40
C VAL A 181 -3.28 -10.61 6.21
N TYR A 182 -2.18 -10.59 6.97
CA TYR A 182 -1.80 -11.67 7.87
C TYR A 182 -0.95 -11.15 9.06
N GLY A 183 -0.40 -12.07 9.86
CA GLY A 183 0.37 -11.75 11.07
C GLY A 183 1.76 -11.19 10.82
N LEU A 184 2.24 -11.13 9.56
CA LEU A 184 3.61 -10.77 9.18
C LEU A 184 4.67 -11.62 9.90
N SER A 185 4.43 -12.95 9.91
CA SER A 185 5.29 -13.96 10.53
C SER A 185 5.05 -15.32 9.91
N GLY A 186 5.91 -16.32 10.20
CA GLY A 186 5.76 -17.70 9.79
C GLY A 186 6.71 -18.15 8.67
N GLY A 187 7.53 -17.26 8.15
CA GLY A 187 8.55 -17.60 7.14
C GLY A 187 7.99 -17.84 5.73
N ALA A 188 8.87 -18.30 4.84
CA ALA A 188 8.57 -18.43 3.40
C ALA A 188 7.51 -19.50 3.12
N GLU A 189 7.59 -20.67 3.76
CA GLU A 189 6.63 -21.75 3.55
C GLU A 189 5.20 -21.34 3.93
N HIS A 190 5.04 -20.72 5.11
CA HIS A 190 3.74 -20.22 5.54
C HIS A 190 3.21 -19.12 4.61
N TYR A 191 4.08 -18.22 4.18
CA TYR A 191 3.69 -17.15 3.23
C TYR A 191 3.25 -17.73 1.87
N ALA A 192 3.96 -18.74 1.35
CA ALA A 192 3.58 -19.42 0.10
C ALA A 192 2.21 -20.10 0.22
N GLN A 193 1.91 -20.75 1.36
CA GLN A 193 0.60 -21.33 1.62
C GLN A 193 -0.51 -20.29 1.65
N LEU A 194 -0.28 -19.13 2.31
CA LEU A 194 -1.23 -18.02 2.33
C LEU A 194 -1.43 -17.43 0.93
N LEU A 195 -0.34 -17.26 0.18
CA LEU A 195 -0.36 -16.74 -1.19
C LEU A 195 -1.26 -17.59 -2.10
N GLY A 196 -1.12 -18.93 -2.03
CA GLY A 196 -2.01 -19.84 -2.75
C GLY A 196 -3.48 -19.64 -2.40
N ARG A 197 -3.82 -19.46 -1.11
CA ARG A 197 -5.20 -19.20 -0.68
C ARG A 197 -5.74 -17.85 -1.17
N TRP A 198 -4.87 -16.83 -1.22
CA TRP A 198 -5.25 -15.53 -1.77
C TRP A 198 -5.44 -15.60 -3.28
N PHE A 199 -4.63 -16.37 -4.00
CA PHE A 199 -4.80 -16.57 -5.44
C PHE A 199 -6.12 -17.27 -5.75
N ASP A 200 -6.48 -18.32 -5.00
CA ASP A 200 -7.77 -19.02 -5.14
C ASP A 200 -8.97 -18.07 -4.93
N ALA A 201 -8.80 -17.03 -4.10
CA ALA A 201 -9.87 -16.10 -3.76
C ALA A 201 -9.90 -14.84 -4.64
N ALA A 202 -8.78 -14.49 -5.29
CA ALA A 202 -8.62 -13.24 -6.03
C ALA A 202 -9.54 -13.15 -7.24
N GLN A 203 -9.93 -11.94 -7.59
CA GLN A 203 -10.73 -11.61 -8.77
C GLN A 203 -10.20 -10.33 -9.41
N ASP A 204 -10.70 -10.03 -10.61
CA ASP A 204 -10.30 -8.85 -11.38
C ASP A 204 -10.42 -7.56 -10.54
N GLY A 205 -9.37 -6.74 -10.60
CA GLY A 205 -9.32 -5.47 -9.88
C GLY A 205 -9.03 -5.58 -8.38
N ASP A 206 -8.77 -6.78 -7.83
CA ASP A 206 -8.34 -6.93 -6.45
C ASP A 206 -6.89 -6.46 -6.26
N LEU A 207 -6.59 -5.96 -5.07
CA LEU A 207 -5.26 -5.58 -4.66
C LEU A 207 -4.75 -6.51 -3.56
N MET A 208 -3.61 -7.15 -3.80
CA MET A 208 -2.90 -7.95 -2.82
C MET A 208 -1.69 -7.20 -2.28
N MET A 209 -1.65 -6.99 -0.97
CA MET A 209 -0.57 -6.30 -0.27
C MET A 209 0.56 -7.28 0.06
N CYS A 210 1.79 -6.83 -0.14
CA CYS A 210 3.01 -7.51 0.32
C CYS A 210 4.03 -6.50 0.85
N HIS A 211 5.04 -6.99 1.57
CA HIS A 211 6.07 -6.18 2.22
C HIS A 211 7.48 -6.75 2.00
N PRO A 212 7.87 -7.10 0.77
CA PRO A 212 9.14 -7.76 0.52
C PRO A 212 10.34 -6.86 0.77
N ALA A 213 11.47 -7.47 1.11
CA ALA A 213 12.79 -6.83 1.16
C ALA A 213 13.89 -7.86 0.90
N HIS A 214 15.05 -7.41 0.47
CA HIS A 214 16.24 -8.25 0.51
C HIS A 214 16.59 -8.62 1.96
N ALA A 215 17.20 -9.79 2.15
CA ALA A 215 17.73 -10.18 3.44
C ALA A 215 18.84 -9.19 3.89
N VAL A 216 18.89 -8.92 5.18
CA VAL A 216 19.94 -8.13 5.83
C VAL A 216 20.60 -8.94 6.94
N ALA A 217 21.73 -8.45 7.46
CA ALA A 217 22.38 -9.11 8.58
C ALA A 217 21.48 -9.14 9.83
N PRO A 218 21.63 -10.17 10.68
CA PRO A 218 20.87 -10.25 11.92
C PRO A 218 21.02 -8.98 12.76
N GLY A 219 19.89 -8.40 13.19
CA GLY A 219 19.86 -7.16 13.97
C GLY A 219 19.83 -5.87 13.15
N GLU A 220 19.92 -5.95 11.82
CA GLU A 220 19.75 -4.81 10.92
C GLU A 220 18.29 -4.67 10.46
N GLY A 221 17.86 -3.43 10.23
CA GLY A 221 16.53 -3.13 9.71
C GLY A 221 15.43 -3.08 10.79
N ASP A 222 14.18 -3.26 10.36
CA ASP A 222 13.01 -3.27 11.24
C ASP A 222 12.70 -4.69 11.77
N ALA A 223 11.78 -4.77 12.75
CA ALA A 223 11.37 -6.05 13.36
C ALA A 223 10.75 -7.05 12.38
N LEU A 224 10.38 -6.62 11.17
CA LEU A 224 9.75 -7.44 10.14
C LEU A 224 10.75 -7.96 9.11
N MET A 225 12.04 -7.62 9.19
CA MET A 225 13.01 -7.91 8.11
C MET A 225 13.10 -9.38 7.74
N GLN A 226 13.03 -10.30 8.71
CA GLN A 226 13.00 -11.73 8.42
C GLN A 226 11.79 -12.15 7.59
N GLN A 227 10.61 -11.62 7.93
CA GLN A 227 9.40 -11.93 7.18
C GLN A 227 9.37 -11.23 5.82
N ARG A 228 9.93 -10.03 5.72
CA ARG A 228 10.12 -9.34 4.45
C ARG A 228 11.01 -10.12 3.49
N ALA A 229 12.11 -10.69 4.01
CA ALA A 229 13.00 -11.55 3.22
C ALA A 229 12.28 -12.85 2.77
N ALA A 230 11.46 -13.44 3.63
CA ALA A 230 10.64 -14.59 3.30
C ALA A 230 9.59 -14.26 2.21
N GLU A 231 8.95 -13.09 2.28
CA GLU A 231 8.05 -12.64 1.22
C GLU A 231 8.81 -12.43 -0.11
N PHE A 232 10.01 -11.83 -0.06
CA PHE A 232 10.83 -11.63 -1.24
C PHE A 232 11.24 -12.96 -1.89
N GLU A 233 11.70 -13.93 -1.09
CA GLU A 233 12.05 -15.28 -1.54
C GLU A 233 10.91 -15.93 -2.33
N VAL A 234 9.70 -15.90 -1.78
CA VAL A 234 8.52 -16.51 -2.43
C VAL A 234 8.11 -15.75 -3.69
N LEU A 235 8.03 -14.42 -3.62
CA LEU A 235 7.58 -13.59 -4.74
C LEU A 235 8.59 -13.56 -5.90
N SER A 236 9.90 -13.72 -5.63
CA SER A 236 10.96 -13.80 -6.64
C SER A 236 11.14 -15.21 -7.21
N SER A 237 10.52 -16.23 -6.64
CA SER A 237 10.69 -17.61 -7.06
C SER A 237 10.29 -17.84 -8.53
N GLU A 238 10.91 -18.83 -9.16
CA GLU A 238 10.59 -19.26 -10.54
C GLU A 238 9.19 -19.90 -10.63
N ASP A 239 8.64 -20.36 -9.52
CA ASP A 239 7.31 -20.95 -9.45
C ASP A 239 6.18 -19.93 -9.42
N MET A 240 6.45 -18.69 -9.00
CA MET A 240 5.44 -17.63 -8.86
C MET A 240 4.60 -17.40 -10.13
N PRO A 241 5.18 -17.32 -11.37
CA PRO A 241 4.37 -17.20 -12.59
C PRO A 241 3.49 -18.41 -12.86
N ARG A 242 3.96 -19.60 -12.51
CA ARG A 242 3.18 -20.84 -12.68
C ARG A 242 1.98 -20.85 -11.74
N TRP A 243 2.15 -20.43 -10.48
CA TRP A 243 1.04 -20.33 -9.52
C TRP A 243 -0.02 -19.34 -9.96
N LEU A 244 0.40 -18.13 -10.40
CA LEU A 244 -0.51 -17.14 -10.97
C LEU A 244 -1.30 -17.71 -12.17
N SER A 245 -0.58 -18.28 -13.14
CA SER A 245 -1.19 -18.85 -14.35
C SER A 245 -2.16 -20.00 -14.03
N ALA A 246 -1.79 -20.88 -13.08
CA ALA A 246 -2.66 -22.00 -12.64
C ALA A 246 -3.96 -21.50 -12.00
N SER A 247 -3.94 -20.32 -11.36
CA SER A 247 -5.13 -19.65 -10.80
C SER A 247 -5.84 -18.74 -11.81
N GLY A 248 -5.40 -18.67 -13.06
CA GLY A 248 -5.97 -17.79 -14.08
C GLY A 248 -5.70 -16.32 -13.83
N LEU A 249 -4.66 -15.99 -13.07
CA LEU A 249 -4.32 -14.64 -12.64
C LEU A 249 -3.07 -14.12 -13.35
N TRP A 250 -2.98 -12.79 -13.42
CA TRP A 250 -1.76 -12.08 -13.81
C TRP A 250 -1.63 -10.80 -12.99
N VAL A 251 -0.40 -10.30 -12.89
CA VAL A 251 -0.13 -9.00 -12.24
C VAL A 251 -0.36 -7.89 -13.25
N GLU A 252 -1.11 -6.87 -12.86
CA GLU A 252 -1.40 -5.73 -13.73
C GLU A 252 -1.44 -4.42 -12.93
N ARG A 253 -1.18 -3.31 -13.61
CA ARG A 253 -1.35 -1.96 -13.05
C ARG A 253 -2.84 -1.63 -12.97
N LEU A 254 -3.30 -1.18 -11.82
CA LEU A 254 -4.70 -0.77 -11.68
C LEU A 254 -5.04 0.41 -12.60
N SER A 255 -4.08 1.33 -12.80
CA SER A 255 -4.25 2.46 -13.73
C SER A 255 -4.49 2.03 -15.18
N ARG A 256 -4.02 0.85 -15.58
CA ARG A 256 -4.26 0.28 -16.92
C ARG A 256 -5.62 -0.39 -17.02
N ILE A 257 -6.03 -1.13 -15.99
CA ILE A 257 -7.34 -1.80 -15.94
C ILE A 257 -8.47 -0.77 -15.82
N MET A 258 -8.22 0.31 -15.09
CA MET A 258 -9.19 1.39 -14.84
C MET A 258 -8.61 2.72 -15.35
N PRO A 259 -8.54 2.96 -16.66
CA PRO A 259 -7.99 4.20 -17.20
C PRO A 259 -8.79 5.42 -16.71
N LEU A 260 -8.13 6.59 -16.68
CA LEU A 260 -8.84 7.85 -16.44
C LEU A 260 -9.92 8.01 -17.51
N PRO A 261 -11.08 8.61 -17.16
CA PRO A 261 -12.07 8.99 -18.18
C PRO A 261 -11.38 9.90 -19.20
N ALA A 262 -11.74 9.74 -20.45
CA ALA A 262 -11.26 10.61 -21.52
C ALA A 262 -11.59 12.08 -21.17
N PRO A 263 -10.71 13.04 -21.47
CA PRO A 263 -10.92 14.45 -21.19
C PRO A 263 -12.14 15.03 -21.89
#